data_0ad5d2e1ce1e93d0751407a4a8f34a1a
#
_entry.id   0ad5d2e1ce1e93d0751407a4a8f34a1a
#
_cell.length_a   1.000
_cell.length_b   1.000
_cell.length_c   1.000
_cell.angle_alpha   90.00
_cell.angle_beta   90.00
_cell.angle_gamma   90.00
#
_symmetry.space_group_name_H-M   'P 1'
#
loop_
_entity.id
_entity.type
_entity.pdbx_description
1 polymer ?
#
loop_
_entity_poly.entity_id
_entity_poly.type
_entity_poly.pdbx_seq_one_letter_code
_entity_poly.pdbx_strand_id
1 'polypeptide(L)'
;LIELGCQIIETPIDRRGINPKTDFKLFFNYCNILKKIKPDMVIAYTIKPNIYGGLACRLRKVSYALNITGLGTAFQKKGVLKSLIVFLYRLAAKKSKVIFFENFENMKTFQTLQIAKQSKYKLLNGAGVDVEHFSYLEYPKDEQVHFLFIGRIMKEKGVDELFEAMKNLYSEEKNCVLDVLGYFEEDYGIKIEKYEKEGWLKYHGYQSDIRPFVERAHCFVLPSWHEGMANTNLESAASGRPIITSDIPGCKEAVIESKSGYLCERKNSCSLYN
;
A
#
# COMPACT_ATOMS: atom_id res chain seq x y z
N LEU A 1 10.53 -7.29 -14.62
CA LEU A 1 11.33 -8.26 -13.84
C LEU A 1 11.98 -9.31 -14.74
N ILE A 2 11.26 -9.88 -15.71
CA ILE A 2 11.84 -10.87 -16.67
C ILE A 2 12.98 -10.22 -17.46
N GLU A 3 12.80 -8.98 -17.93
CA GLU A 3 13.82 -8.19 -18.64
C GLU A 3 15.08 -7.95 -17.80
N LEU A 4 14.92 -7.93 -16.47
CA LEU A 4 16.03 -7.86 -15.52
C LEU A 4 16.66 -9.21 -15.21
N GLY A 5 16.30 -10.26 -15.95
CA GLY A 5 16.82 -11.63 -15.76
C GLY A 5 16.20 -12.40 -14.59
N CYS A 6 15.08 -11.91 -14.02
CA CYS A 6 14.41 -12.60 -12.92
C CYS A 6 13.61 -13.81 -13.43
N GLN A 7 13.72 -14.93 -12.73
CA GLN A 7 12.84 -16.07 -12.94
C GLN A 7 11.55 -15.90 -12.12
N ILE A 8 10.40 -15.90 -12.80
CA ILE A 8 9.10 -15.84 -12.14
C ILE A 8 8.58 -17.24 -11.86
N ILE A 9 8.15 -17.50 -10.62
CA ILE A 9 7.51 -18.73 -10.19
C ILE A 9 6.13 -18.39 -9.66
N GLU A 10 5.11 -18.77 -10.40
CA GLU A 10 3.74 -18.57 -9.97
C GLU A 10 3.43 -19.44 -8.75
N THR A 11 2.85 -18.82 -7.73
CA THR A 11 2.48 -19.46 -6.48
C THR A 11 1.07 -19.04 -6.11
N PRO A 12 0.08 -19.95 -6.13
CA PRO A 12 -1.29 -19.66 -5.77
C PRO A 12 -1.38 -19.19 -4.30
N ILE A 13 -1.79 -17.95 -4.09
CA ILE A 13 -1.99 -17.36 -2.75
C ILE A 13 -3.39 -16.79 -2.66
N ASP A 14 -4.20 -17.29 -1.75
CA ASP A 14 -5.42 -16.60 -1.34
C ASP A 14 -5.03 -15.43 -0.42
N ARG A 15 -5.02 -14.23 -0.98
CA ARG A 15 -4.52 -13.03 -0.27
C ARG A 15 -5.37 -12.63 0.93
N ARG A 16 -6.66 -12.89 0.94
CA ARG A 16 -7.62 -12.46 1.98
C ARG A 16 -8.25 -13.61 2.75
N GLY A 17 -8.26 -14.80 2.20
CA GLY A 17 -8.86 -15.98 2.81
C GLY A 17 -8.06 -16.49 4.00
N ILE A 18 -8.77 -16.95 5.02
CA ILE A 18 -8.21 -17.68 6.17
C ILE A 18 -8.66 -19.13 6.02
N ASN A 19 -7.96 -19.84 5.17
CA ASN A 19 -8.26 -21.25 4.95
C ASN A 19 -7.01 -22.09 5.29
N PRO A 20 -7.04 -22.84 6.39
CA PRO A 20 -5.88 -23.64 6.83
C PRO A 20 -5.38 -24.61 5.76
N LYS A 21 -6.28 -25.18 4.94
CA LYS A 21 -5.89 -26.12 3.88
C LYS A 21 -5.07 -25.44 2.78
N THR A 22 -5.50 -24.26 2.33
CA THR A 22 -4.76 -23.50 1.31
C THR A 22 -3.45 -22.97 1.87
N ASP A 23 -3.42 -22.56 3.12
CA ASP A 23 -2.22 -22.07 3.80
C ASP A 23 -1.19 -23.19 4.02
N PHE A 24 -1.62 -24.39 4.36
CA PHE A 24 -0.76 -25.58 4.45
C PHE A 24 -0.17 -25.93 3.07
N LYS A 25 -1.00 -25.89 2.02
CA LYS A 25 -0.54 -26.12 0.64
C LYS A 25 0.50 -25.08 0.23
N LEU A 26 0.29 -23.80 0.57
CA LEU A 26 1.25 -22.72 0.33
C LEU A 26 2.60 -22.99 1.03
N PHE A 27 2.58 -23.37 2.30
CA PHE A 27 3.79 -23.72 3.07
C PHE A 27 4.59 -24.85 2.39
N PHE A 28 3.94 -25.95 1.99
CA PHE A 28 4.62 -27.05 1.30
C PHE A 28 5.15 -26.64 -0.07
N ASN A 29 4.42 -25.78 -0.79
CA ASN A 29 4.89 -25.24 -2.06
C ASN A 29 6.18 -24.45 -1.87
N TYR A 30 6.26 -23.56 -0.87
CA TYR A 30 7.49 -22.86 -0.53
C TYR A 30 8.64 -23.84 -0.16
N CYS A 31 8.34 -24.89 0.61
CA CYS A 31 9.34 -25.92 0.92
C CYS A 31 9.90 -26.62 -0.33
N ASN A 32 9.05 -26.87 -1.33
CA ASN A 32 9.45 -27.50 -2.59
C ASN A 32 10.27 -26.54 -3.46
N ILE A 33 9.85 -25.26 -3.57
CA ILE A 33 10.59 -24.22 -4.27
C ILE A 33 12.00 -24.08 -3.69
N LEU A 34 12.11 -23.96 -2.37
CA LEU A 34 13.39 -23.83 -1.67
C LEU A 34 14.29 -25.06 -1.86
N LYS A 35 13.70 -26.27 -1.91
CA LYS A 35 14.46 -27.51 -2.18
C LYS A 35 15.02 -27.53 -3.61
N LYS A 36 14.24 -27.03 -4.58
CA LYS A 36 14.60 -27.01 -6.00
C LYS A 36 15.64 -25.95 -6.31
N ILE A 37 15.43 -24.72 -5.83
CA ILE A 37 16.24 -23.53 -6.17
C ILE A 37 17.50 -23.45 -5.31
N LYS A 38 17.40 -23.82 -4.01
CA LYS A 38 18.48 -23.71 -3.01
C LYS A 38 19.07 -22.29 -2.93
N PRO A 39 18.25 -21.26 -2.72
CA PRO A 39 18.74 -19.88 -2.68
C PRO A 39 19.63 -19.65 -1.45
N ASP A 40 20.59 -18.73 -1.56
CA ASP A 40 21.43 -18.29 -0.45
C ASP A 40 20.64 -17.45 0.56
N MET A 41 19.68 -16.67 0.07
CA MET A 41 18.84 -15.80 0.89
C MET A 41 17.43 -15.68 0.31
N VAL A 42 16.44 -15.57 1.19
CA VAL A 42 15.05 -15.28 0.85
C VAL A 42 14.60 -13.97 1.50
N ILE A 43 13.97 -13.10 0.75
CA ILE A 43 13.27 -11.92 1.27
C ILE A 43 11.79 -12.14 1.04
N ALA A 44 11.02 -12.14 2.14
CA ALA A 44 9.57 -12.32 2.09
C ALA A 44 8.86 -10.99 2.29
N TYR A 45 7.81 -10.76 1.52
CA TYR A 45 6.95 -9.57 1.59
C TYR A 45 5.52 -10.00 1.89
N THR A 46 4.78 -9.16 2.58
CA THR A 46 3.38 -9.35 2.98
C THR A 46 3.15 -10.49 4.00
N ILE A 47 1.94 -10.58 4.56
CA ILE A 47 1.67 -11.41 5.76
C ILE A 47 1.91 -12.90 5.51
N LYS A 48 1.27 -13.49 4.47
CA LYS A 48 1.36 -14.94 4.25
C LYS A 48 2.75 -15.41 3.82
N PRO A 49 3.45 -14.76 2.87
CA PRO A 49 4.85 -15.09 2.58
C PRO A 49 5.78 -14.89 3.78
N ASN A 50 5.60 -13.84 4.56
CA ASN A 50 6.40 -13.64 5.78
C ASN A 50 6.24 -14.79 6.78
N ILE A 51 5.01 -15.27 6.99
CA ILE A 51 4.73 -16.39 7.90
C ILE A 51 5.16 -17.71 7.29
N TYR A 52 4.53 -18.11 6.20
CA TYR A 52 4.72 -19.46 5.64
C TYR A 52 6.05 -19.62 4.90
N GLY A 53 6.53 -18.58 4.21
CA GLY A 53 7.89 -18.54 3.64
C GLY A 53 8.96 -18.53 4.72
N GLY A 54 8.80 -17.74 5.78
CA GLY A 54 9.72 -17.75 6.92
C GLY A 54 9.78 -19.10 7.64
N LEU A 55 8.63 -19.77 7.83
CA LEU A 55 8.58 -21.13 8.41
C LEU A 55 9.25 -22.17 7.47
N ALA A 56 9.03 -22.09 6.15
CA ALA A 56 9.67 -22.95 5.17
C ALA A 56 11.19 -22.75 5.15
N CYS A 57 11.67 -21.52 5.20
CA CYS A 57 13.11 -21.20 5.29
C CYS A 57 13.72 -21.78 6.56
N ARG A 58 13.03 -21.68 7.71
CA ARG A 58 13.48 -22.32 8.95
C ARG A 58 13.64 -23.85 8.82
N LEU A 59 12.62 -24.49 8.23
CA LEU A 59 12.63 -25.93 8.03
C LEU A 59 13.77 -26.37 7.08
N ARG A 60 13.99 -25.59 6.03
CA ARG A 60 15.01 -25.84 5.00
C ARG A 60 16.40 -25.31 5.36
N LYS A 61 16.54 -24.63 6.50
CA LYS A 61 17.79 -23.99 6.96
C LYS A 61 18.36 -22.96 5.96
N VAL A 62 17.48 -22.29 5.21
CA VAL A 62 17.83 -21.18 4.29
C VAL A 62 17.83 -19.88 5.07
N SER A 63 18.78 -18.99 4.81
CA SER A 63 18.80 -17.63 5.38
C SER A 63 17.63 -16.81 4.85
N TYR A 64 17.01 -15.96 5.70
CA TYR A 64 15.87 -15.14 5.25
C TYR A 64 15.72 -13.84 6.03
N ALA A 65 15.11 -12.87 5.37
CA ALA A 65 14.63 -11.63 5.90
C ALA A 65 13.11 -11.53 5.72
N LEU A 66 12.45 -10.79 6.61
CA LEU A 66 11.02 -10.48 6.51
C LEU A 66 10.87 -8.98 6.25
N ASN A 67 10.03 -8.59 5.29
CA ASN A 67 9.65 -7.20 5.09
C ASN A 67 8.18 -6.99 5.44
N ILE A 68 7.93 -6.13 6.43
CA ILE A 68 6.60 -5.81 6.92
C ILE A 68 6.11 -4.57 6.20
N THR A 69 5.49 -4.78 5.05
CA THR A 69 4.89 -3.75 4.20
C THR A 69 3.57 -3.20 4.74
N GLY A 70 3.03 -3.84 5.78
CA GLY A 70 1.79 -3.49 6.45
C GLY A 70 1.29 -4.66 7.30
N LEU A 71 0.48 -4.35 8.31
CA LEU A 71 -0.04 -5.37 9.24
C LEU A 71 -1.41 -5.92 8.81
N GLY A 72 -2.06 -5.27 7.82
CA GLY A 72 -3.37 -5.65 7.32
C GLY A 72 -4.48 -5.55 8.36
N THR A 73 -5.69 -5.85 7.92
CA THR A 73 -6.91 -5.75 8.75
C THR A 73 -6.94 -6.70 9.94
N ALA A 74 -6.20 -7.81 9.86
CA ALA A 74 -6.14 -8.80 10.92
C ALA A 74 -5.50 -8.29 12.23
N PHE A 75 -4.65 -7.26 12.16
CA PHE A 75 -4.08 -6.62 13.35
C PHE A 75 -4.97 -5.53 13.94
N GLN A 76 -5.95 -5.04 13.20
CA GLN A 76 -6.84 -3.95 13.63
C GLN A 76 -7.92 -4.45 14.62
N LYS A 77 -8.39 -5.67 14.44
CA LYS A 77 -9.44 -6.25 15.30
C LYS A 77 -8.83 -7.09 16.41
N LYS A 78 -9.32 -6.91 17.65
CA LYS A 78 -9.00 -7.82 18.75
C LYS A 78 -9.72 -9.16 18.52
N GLY A 79 -9.05 -10.28 18.79
CA GLY A 79 -9.68 -11.60 18.66
C GLY A 79 -8.68 -12.74 18.48
N VAL A 80 -9.21 -13.96 18.42
CA VAL A 80 -8.44 -15.20 18.27
C VAL A 80 -7.56 -15.18 17.02
N LEU A 81 -8.05 -14.61 15.93
CA LEU A 81 -7.29 -14.50 14.67
C LEU A 81 -6.01 -13.69 14.85
N LYS A 82 -6.08 -12.52 15.50
CA LYS A 82 -4.89 -11.71 15.78
C LYS A 82 -3.87 -12.50 16.61
N SER A 83 -4.34 -13.19 17.64
CA SER A 83 -3.47 -14.00 18.50
C SER A 83 -2.78 -15.13 17.73
N LEU A 84 -3.50 -15.79 16.83
CA LEU A 84 -2.95 -16.83 15.96
C LEU A 84 -1.88 -16.25 15.01
N ILE A 85 -2.16 -15.12 14.34
CA ILE A 85 -1.21 -14.48 13.42
C ILE A 85 0.05 -14.04 14.19
N VAL A 86 -0.09 -13.44 15.36
CA VAL A 86 1.04 -13.06 16.23
C VAL A 86 1.88 -14.29 16.60
N PHE A 87 1.24 -15.40 16.97
CA PHE A 87 1.93 -16.64 17.28
C PHE A 87 2.71 -17.17 16.06
N LEU A 88 2.09 -17.21 14.91
CA LEU A 88 2.74 -17.64 13.65
C LEU A 88 3.91 -16.72 13.26
N TYR A 89 3.76 -15.42 13.43
CA TYR A 89 4.87 -14.47 13.23
C TYR A 89 6.01 -14.69 14.21
N ARG A 90 5.73 -14.95 15.49
CA ARG A 90 6.78 -15.30 16.47
C ARG A 90 7.57 -16.53 16.04
N LEU A 91 6.88 -17.54 15.52
CA LEU A 91 7.52 -18.74 15.01
C LEU A 91 8.35 -18.44 13.75
N ALA A 92 7.79 -17.72 12.79
CA ALA A 92 8.47 -17.36 11.54
C ALA A 92 9.69 -16.46 11.80
N ALA A 93 9.54 -15.43 12.63
CA ALA A 93 10.58 -14.44 12.92
C ALA A 93 11.75 -14.97 13.78
N LYS A 94 11.58 -16.12 14.45
CA LYS A 94 12.57 -16.63 15.43
C LYS A 94 13.99 -16.75 14.88
N LYS A 95 14.15 -17.18 13.62
CA LYS A 95 15.45 -17.36 12.95
C LYS A 95 15.68 -16.44 11.76
N SER A 96 14.83 -15.42 11.53
CA SER A 96 15.13 -14.40 10.52
C SER A 96 16.45 -13.70 10.82
N LYS A 97 17.17 -13.31 9.81
CA LYS A 97 18.39 -12.49 9.95
C LYS A 97 18.02 -11.06 10.33
N VAL A 98 17.01 -10.49 9.66
CA VAL A 98 16.52 -9.14 9.85
C VAL A 98 15.02 -9.09 9.58
N ILE A 99 14.36 -8.10 10.17
CA ILE A 99 12.94 -7.76 9.94
C ILE A 99 12.91 -6.28 9.59
N PHE A 100 12.53 -5.99 8.36
CA PHE A 100 12.34 -4.63 7.86
C PHE A 100 10.92 -4.17 8.11
N PHE A 101 10.75 -2.90 8.41
CA PHE A 101 9.47 -2.22 8.58
C PHE A 101 9.47 -0.95 7.73
N GLU A 102 8.39 -0.70 7.01
CA GLU A 102 8.24 0.49 6.16
C GLU A 102 7.76 1.72 6.92
N ASN A 103 7.24 1.53 8.16
CA ASN A 103 6.91 2.63 9.06
C ASN A 103 7.16 2.27 10.53
N PHE A 104 7.28 3.30 11.34
CA PHE A 104 7.60 3.19 12.77
C PHE A 104 6.50 2.50 13.58
N GLU A 105 5.23 2.75 13.27
CA GLU A 105 4.11 2.19 14.03
C GLU A 105 3.98 0.67 13.87
N ASN A 106 4.26 0.14 12.67
CA ASN A 106 4.34 -1.30 12.45
C ASN A 106 5.47 -1.93 13.26
N MET A 107 6.63 -1.27 13.30
CA MET A 107 7.77 -1.70 14.13
C MET A 107 7.41 -1.68 15.61
N LYS A 108 6.81 -0.61 16.12
CA LYS A 108 6.34 -0.47 17.50
C LYS A 108 5.29 -1.53 17.86
N THR A 109 4.40 -1.86 16.93
CA THR A 109 3.43 -2.97 17.13
C THR A 109 4.14 -4.30 17.33
N PHE A 110 5.15 -4.62 16.54
CA PHE A 110 5.95 -5.84 16.71
C PHE A 110 6.72 -5.86 18.03
N GLN A 111 7.25 -4.71 18.47
CA GLN A 111 7.90 -4.55 19.77
C GLN A 111 6.92 -4.83 20.91
N THR A 112 5.77 -4.18 20.92
CA THR A 112 4.72 -4.33 21.93
C THR A 112 4.23 -5.78 22.03
N LEU A 113 4.07 -6.44 20.87
CA LEU A 113 3.65 -7.84 20.79
C LEU A 113 4.80 -8.84 20.99
N GLN A 114 6.02 -8.38 21.19
CA GLN A 114 7.21 -9.20 21.40
C GLN A 114 7.38 -10.30 20.34
N ILE A 115 7.21 -9.93 19.06
CA ILE A 115 7.23 -10.93 17.97
C ILE A 115 8.64 -11.46 17.71
N ALA A 116 9.68 -10.63 17.85
CA ALA A 116 11.08 -11.04 17.75
C ALA A 116 11.98 -10.14 18.63
N LYS A 117 13.28 -10.47 18.71
CA LYS A 117 14.26 -9.59 19.38
C LYS A 117 14.40 -8.28 18.60
N GLN A 118 14.38 -7.15 19.31
CA GLN A 118 14.48 -5.81 18.72
C GLN A 118 15.77 -5.59 17.93
N SER A 119 16.85 -6.27 18.29
CA SER A 119 18.13 -6.21 17.54
C SER A 119 18.02 -6.66 16.07
N LYS A 120 16.92 -7.32 15.69
CA LYS A 120 16.63 -7.71 14.30
C LYS A 120 15.84 -6.68 13.52
N TYR A 121 15.29 -5.66 14.17
CA TYR A 121 14.42 -4.69 13.56
C TYR A 121 15.22 -3.62 12.83
N LYS A 122 14.81 -3.30 11.62
CA LYS A 122 15.32 -2.20 10.81
C LYS A 122 14.15 -1.42 10.22
N LEU A 123 14.11 -0.15 10.50
CA LEU A 123 13.16 0.78 9.89
C LEU A 123 13.71 1.21 8.53
N LEU A 124 12.84 1.17 7.52
CA LEU A 124 13.06 1.71 6.19
C LEU A 124 12.19 2.96 6.02
N ASN A 125 12.58 3.84 5.10
CA ASN A 125 11.76 4.98 4.68
C ASN A 125 10.82 4.57 3.51
N GLY A 126 10.13 3.44 3.64
CA GLY A 126 9.33 2.82 2.59
C GLY A 126 10.17 2.06 1.57
N ALA A 127 9.58 1.74 0.42
CA ALA A 127 10.26 1.10 -0.71
C ALA A 127 11.16 2.07 -1.48
N GLY A 128 10.98 3.39 -1.26
CA GLY A 128 11.62 4.43 -2.04
C GLY A 128 10.87 4.75 -3.34
N VAL A 129 11.37 5.71 -4.07
CA VAL A 129 10.88 6.10 -5.39
C VAL A 129 12.07 6.28 -6.34
N ASP A 130 11.92 5.83 -7.56
CA ASP A 130 12.87 6.10 -8.64
C ASP A 130 12.65 7.53 -9.15
N VAL A 131 13.51 8.45 -8.72
CA VAL A 131 13.41 9.89 -9.05
C VAL A 131 13.84 10.22 -10.48
N GLU A 132 14.48 9.29 -11.19
CA GLU A 132 14.72 9.41 -12.64
C GLU A 132 13.46 9.07 -13.42
N HIS A 133 12.77 8.01 -13.01
CA HIS A 133 11.51 7.58 -13.61
C HIS A 133 10.34 8.51 -13.26
N PHE A 134 10.25 8.97 -12.00
CA PHE A 134 9.31 9.97 -11.50
C PHE A 134 10.04 11.30 -11.29
N SER A 135 10.59 11.85 -12.39
CA SER A 135 11.30 13.12 -12.35
C SER A 135 10.34 14.29 -12.11
N TYR A 136 10.89 15.40 -11.63
CA TYR A 136 10.14 16.64 -11.48
C TYR A 136 9.48 17.07 -12.80
N LEU A 137 8.21 17.44 -12.71
CA LEU A 137 7.39 17.94 -13.82
C LEU A 137 6.92 19.35 -13.48
N GLU A 138 6.91 20.22 -14.48
CA GLU A 138 6.33 21.57 -14.36
C GLU A 138 4.88 21.48 -13.86
N TYR A 139 4.48 22.48 -13.07
CA TYR A 139 3.09 22.53 -12.56
C TYR A 139 2.14 22.83 -13.74
N PRO A 140 0.99 22.13 -13.82
CA PRO A 140 0.03 22.34 -14.92
C PRO A 140 -0.45 23.79 -14.98
N LYS A 141 -0.70 24.28 -16.20
CA LYS A 141 -1.19 25.62 -16.48
C LYS A 141 -2.66 25.64 -16.90
N ASP A 142 -3.31 24.47 -16.88
CA ASP A 142 -4.71 24.33 -17.25
C ASP A 142 -5.59 25.10 -16.27
N GLU A 143 -6.66 25.69 -16.76
CA GLU A 143 -7.64 26.39 -15.92
C GLU A 143 -8.44 25.41 -15.07
N GLN A 144 -8.73 24.20 -15.57
CA GLN A 144 -9.43 23.16 -14.84
C GLN A 144 -8.50 22.48 -13.84
N VAL A 145 -8.89 22.47 -12.57
CA VAL A 145 -8.12 21.82 -11.51
C VAL A 145 -8.31 20.30 -11.54
N HIS A 146 -7.24 19.56 -11.78
CA HIS A 146 -7.21 18.10 -11.79
C HIS A 146 -6.72 17.55 -10.46
N PHE A 147 -7.60 16.90 -9.72
CA PHE A 147 -7.24 16.04 -8.60
C PHE A 147 -6.99 14.63 -9.10
N LEU A 148 -5.99 13.95 -8.58
CA LEU A 148 -5.60 12.61 -9.00
C LEU A 148 -5.63 11.63 -7.85
N PHE A 149 -6.35 10.52 -8.02
CA PHE A 149 -6.31 9.36 -7.13
C PHE A 149 -5.75 8.16 -7.88
N ILE A 150 -4.77 7.47 -7.29
CA ILE A 150 -4.20 6.23 -7.82
C ILE A 150 -4.21 5.16 -6.73
N GLY A 151 -4.97 4.10 -6.95
CA GLY A 151 -5.04 3.00 -6.01
C GLY A 151 -6.15 2.01 -6.33
N ARG A 152 -6.22 0.92 -5.57
CA ARG A 152 -7.35 0.00 -5.63
C ARG A 152 -8.62 0.73 -5.20
N ILE A 153 -9.69 0.57 -5.96
CA ILE A 153 -10.96 1.21 -5.64
C ILE A 153 -11.69 0.35 -4.62
N MET A 154 -11.58 0.77 -3.36
CA MET A 154 -12.11 0.08 -2.19
C MET A 154 -12.23 1.04 -1.01
N LYS A 155 -13.10 0.72 -0.08
CA LYS A 155 -13.41 1.54 1.09
C LYS A 155 -12.18 1.89 1.94
N GLU A 156 -11.27 0.92 2.13
CA GLU A 156 -10.07 1.14 2.94
C GLU A 156 -9.07 2.14 2.34
N LYS A 157 -9.23 2.50 1.07
CA LYS A 157 -8.47 3.56 0.39
C LYS A 157 -9.12 4.95 0.53
N GLY A 158 -10.21 5.05 1.30
CA GLY A 158 -10.90 6.31 1.56
C GLY A 158 -11.69 6.83 0.35
N VAL A 159 -12.10 5.93 -0.55
CA VAL A 159 -12.77 6.30 -1.80
C VAL A 159 -14.14 6.94 -1.53
N ASP A 160 -14.86 6.50 -0.50
CA ASP A 160 -16.14 7.10 -0.12
C ASP A 160 -15.96 8.54 0.37
N GLU A 161 -14.96 8.78 1.24
CA GLU A 161 -14.62 10.11 1.74
C GLU A 161 -14.15 11.04 0.63
N LEU A 162 -13.34 10.50 -0.31
CA LEU A 162 -12.88 11.26 -1.47
C LEU A 162 -14.04 11.69 -2.38
N PHE A 163 -14.95 10.78 -2.68
CA PHE A 163 -16.08 11.08 -3.54
C PHE A 163 -17.04 12.09 -2.88
N GLU A 164 -17.24 12.00 -1.58
CA GLU A 164 -18.06 12.98 -0.84
C GLU A 164 -17.40 14.36 -0.83
N ALA A 165 -16.12 14.44 -0.53
CA ALA A 165 -15.37 15.71 -0.54
C ALA A 165 -15.38 16.35 -1.95
N MET A 166 -15.09 15.57 -2.99
CA MET A 166 -15.10 16.06 -4.37
C MET A 166 -16.47 16.51 -4.85
N LYS A 167 -17.54 15.79 -4.47
CA LYS A 167 -18.90 16.18 -4.79
C LYS A 167 -19.26 17.53 -4.14
N ASN A 168 -18.88 17.74 -2.89
CA ASN A 168 -19.09 19.03 -2.20
C ASN A 168 -18.29 20.13 -2.90
N LEU A 169 -17.01 19.91 -3.16
CA LEU A 169 -16.17 20.87 -3.87
C LEU A 169 -16.77 21.24 -5.25
N TYR A 170 -17.17 20.25 -6.04
CA TYR A 170 -17.78 20.48 -7.36
C TYR A 170 -19.13 21.20 -7.29
N SER A 171 -19.84 21.14 -6.18
CA SER A 171 -21.08 21.92 -6.00
C SER A 171 -20.83 23.42 -5.87
N GLU A 172 -19.68 23.81 -5.34
CA GLU A 172 -19.25 25.19 -5.13
C GLU A 172 -18.36 25.68 -6.27
N GLU A 173 -17.39 24.87 -6.69
CA GLU A 173 -16.42 25.19 -7.74
C GLU A 173 -16.52 24.17 -8.88
N LYS A 174 -17.14 24.56 -10.00
CA LYS A 174 -17.38 23.69 -11.15
C LYS A 174 -16.12 23.41 -11.98
N ASN A 175 -15.05 24.16 -11.77
CA ASN A 175 -13.84 24.05 -12.60
C ASN A 175 -12.82 23.05 -12.02
N CYS A 176 -13.31 21.95 -11.47
CA CYS A 176 -12.46 20.87 -10.96
C CYS A 176 -12.94 19.50 -11.42
N VAL A 177 -12.03 18.53 -11.48
CA VAL A 177 -12.30 17.14 -11.87
C VAL A 177 -11.41 16.20 -11.07
N LEU A 178 -11.93 15.02 -10.73
CA LEU A 178 -11.19 13.93 -10.11
C LEU A 178 -10.86 12.84 -11.14
N ASP A 179 -9.59 12.68 -11.46
CA ASP A 179 -9.08 11.55 -12.23
C ASP A 179 -8.82 10.36 -11.30
N VAL A 180 -9.45 9.22 -11.58
CA VAL A 180 -9.38 7.99 -10.75
C VAL A 180 -8.72 6.86 -11.53
N LEU A 181 -7.59 6.37 -11.03
CA LEU A 181 -6.83 5.27 -11.62
C LEU A 181 -6.80 4.06 -10.68
N GLY A 182 -7.03 2.88 -11.23
CA GLY A 182 -6.94 1.62 -10.51
C GLY A 182 -8.02 0.63 -10.91
N TYR A 183 -7.99 -0.54 -10.32
CA TYR A 183 -9.02 -1.54 -10.52
C TYR A 183 -9.97 -1.64 -9.33
N PHE A 184 -11.18 -2.10 -9.61
CA PHE A 184 -12.18 -2.35 -8.57
C PHE A 184 -11.76 -3.54 -7.72
N GLU A 185 -11.61 -3.31 -6.42
CA GLU A 185 -11.48 -4.37 -5.42
C GLU A 185 -12.81 -4.62 -4.72
N GLU A 186 -13.69 -3.62 -4.72
CA GLU A 186 -15.06 -3.64 -4.22
C GLU A 186 -16.00 -3.04 -5.29
N ASP A 187 -17.31 -3.22 -5.15
CA ASP A 187 -18.31 -2.79 -6.14
C ASP A 187 -18.56 -1.27 -6.06
N TYR A 188 -17.84 -0.52 -6.88
CA TYR A 188 -18.01 0.93 -7.07
C TYR A 188 -18.47 1.31 -8.48
N GLY A 189 -18.68 0.36 -9.38
CA GLY A 189 -18.96 0.64 -10.79
C GLY A 189 -20.12 1.58 -11.01
N ILE A 190 -21.30 1.29 -10.43
CA ILE A 190 -22.52 2.10 -10.54
C ILE A 190 -22.30 3.54 -10.00
N LYS A 191 -21.57 3.67 -8.88
CA LYS A 191 -21.25 4.98 -8.30
C LYS A 191 -20.39 5.81 -9.25
N ILE A 192 -19.36 5.22 -9.80
CA ILE A 192 -18.42 5.89 -10.70
C ILE A 192 -19.12 6.31 -11.97
N GLU A 193 -19.90 5.43 -12.63
CA GLU A 193 -20.67 5.78 -13.83
C GLU A 193 -21.62 6.96 -13.59
N LYS A 194 -22.24 7.02 -12.41
CA LYS A 194 -23.08 8.15 -12.01
C LYS A 194 -22.27 9.45 -11.94
N TYR A 195 -21.11 9.42 -11.28
CA TYR A 195 -20.29 10.61 -11.06
C TYR A 195 -19.58 11.08 -12.34
N GLU A 196 -19.27 10.18 -13.27
CA GLU A 196 -18.83 10.53 -14.61
C GLU A 196 -19.92 11.28 -15.39
N LYS A 197 -21.19 10.82 -15.31
CA LYS A 197 -22.34 11.54 -15.91
C LYS A 197 -22.60 12.90 -15.27
N GLU A 198 -22.27 13.07 -13.99
CA GLU A 198 -22.32 14.35 -13.29
C GLU A 198 -21.17 15.31 -13.70
N GLY A 199 -20.12 14.77 -14.36
CA GLY A 199 -19.05 15.54 -15.03
C GLY A 199 -17.84 15.89 -14.16
N TRP A 200 -17.79 15.47 -12.89
CA TRP A 200 -16.70 15.81 -11.99
C TRP A 200 -15.72 14.67 -11.71
N LEU A 201 -15.97 13.49 -12.23
CA LEU A 201 -15.09 12.31 -12.11
C LEU A 201 -14.78 11.75 -13.50
N LYS A 202 -13.55 11.28 -13.68
CA LYS A 202 -13.11 10.51 -14.85
C LYS A 202 -12.42 9.25 -14.37
N TYR A 203 -12.95 8.09 -14.74
CA TYR A 203 -12.36 6.80 -14.41
C TYR A 203 -11.51 6.28 -15.58
N HIS A 204 -10.26 5.97 -15.30
CA HIS A 204 -9.28 5.56 -16.31
C HIS A 204 -8.92 4.07 -16.24
N GLY A 205 -9.51 3.32 -15.31
CA GLY A 205 -9.13 1.92 -15.09
C GLY A 205 -7.70 1.77 -14.56
N TYR A 206 -7.18 0.56 -14.66
CA TYR A 206 -5.79 0.30 -14.33
C TYR A 206 -4.87 0.84 -15.43
N GLN A 207 -3.86 1.59 -15.04
CA GLN A 207 -2.83 2.11 -15.92
C GLN A 207 -1.46 1.53 -15.54
N SER A 208 -0.73 1.04 -16.53
CA SER A 208 0.64 0.53 -16.33
C SER A 208 1.66 1.67 -16.20
N ASP A 209 1.40 2.80 -16.84
CA ASP A 209 2.16 4.04 -16.71
C ASP A 209 1.25 5.16 -16.20
N ILE A 210 1.54 5.63 -14.99
CA ILE A 210 0.75 6.68 -14.34
C ILE A 210 1.28 8.09 -14.59
N ARG A 211 2.49 8.22 -15.16
CA ARG A 211 3.18 9.50 -15.33
C ARG A 211 2.38 10.53 -16.16
N PRO A 212 1.70 10.17 -17.27
CA PRO A 212 0.88 11.12 -18.00
C PRO A 212 -0.27 11.73 -17.17
N PHE A 213 -0.75 10.97 -16.19
CA PHE A 213 -1.80 11.46 -15.28
C PHE A 213 -1.21 12.33 -14.16
N VAL A 214 -0.04 11.96 -13.65
CA VAL A 214 0.69 12.79 -12.69
C VAL A 214 1.10 14.12 -13.32
N GLU A 215 1.51 14.14 -14.60
CA GLU A 215 1.91 15.34 -15.32
C GLU A 215 0.79 16.39 -15.36
N ARG A 216 -0.44 16.00 -15.64
CA ARG A 216 -1.58 16.93 -15.71
C ARG A 216 -2.27 17.18 -14.37
N ALA A 217 -1.92 16.41 -13.32
CA ALA A 217 -2.51 16.58 -12.02
C ALA A 217 -2.04 17.87 -11.32
N HIS A 218 -2.97 18.61 -10.74
CA HIS A 218 -2.68 19.77 -9.89
C HIS A 218 -2.44 19.32 -8.44
N CYS A 219 -3.09 18.24 -8.02
CA CYS A 219 -2.95 17.69 -6.67
C CYS A 219 -3.19 16.18 -6.67
N PHE A 220 -2.37 15.45 -5.94
CA PHE A 220 -2.57 14.04 -5.67
C PHE A 220 -3.31 13.84 -4.34
N VAL A 221 -4.34 12.99 -4.33
CA VAL A 221 -5.19 12.79 -3.15
C VAL A 221 -5.29 11.30 -2.79
N LEU A 222 -4.91 10.93 -1.56
CA LEU A 222 -5.00 9.55 -1.07
C LEU A 222 -5.44 9.52 0.41
N PRO A 223 -6.76 9.52 0.69
CA PRO A 223 -7.29 9.52 2.06
C PRO A 223 -7.40 8.11 2.66
N SER A 224 -6.37 7.28 2.48
CA SER A 224 -6.33 5.90 2.95
C SER A 224 -6.53 5.77 4.45
N TRP A 225 -7.14 4.67 4.87
CA TRP A 225 -7.33 4.38 6.28
C TRP A 225 -6.12 3.71 6.94
N HIS A 226 -5.26 3.08 6.16
CA HIS A 226 -4.00 2.49 6.60
C HIS A 226 -3.11 2.14 5.42
N GLU A 227 -1.82 2.35 5.58
CA GLU A 227 -0.78 2.01 4.61
C GLU A 227 0.45 1.40 5.30
N GLY A 228 1.27 0.71 4.55
CA GLY A 228 2.65 0.42 4.94
C GLY A 228 3.52 1.64 4.66
N MET A 229 3.66 1.94 3.39
CA MET A 229 4.10 3.21 2.83
C MET A 229 3.31 3.40 1.52
N ALA A 230 2.70 4.57 1.36
CA ALA A 230 1.95 4.93 0.16
C ALA A 230 2.93 5.34 -0.95
N ASN A 231 3.37 4.40 -1.78
CA ASN A 231 4.32 4.69 -2.86
C ASN A 231 3.80 5.74 -3.82
N THR A 232 2.51 5.75 -4.13
CA THR A 232 1.89 6.76 -4.99
C THR A 232 2.00 8.19 -4.44
N ASN A 233 2.03 8.36 -3.09
CA ASN A 233 2.37 9.64 -2.49
C ASN A 233 3.81 10.04 -2.82
N LEU A 234 4.76 9.10 -2.68
CA LEU A 234 6.18 9.35 -2.96
C LEU A 234 6.42 9.64 -4.46
N GLU A 235 5.78 8.88 -5.34
CA GLU A 235 5.86 9.02 -6.79
C GLU A 235 5.32 10.38 -7.25
N SER A 236 4.17 10.79 -6.72
CA SER A 236 3.56 12.09 -7.02
C SER A 236 4.36 13.25 -6.43
N ALA A 237 4.87 13.12 -5.20
CA ALA A 237 5.73 14.12 -4.57
C ALA A 237 7.05 14.30 -5.34
N ALA A 238 7.69 13.20 -5.77
CA ALA A 238 8.91 13.25 -6.58
C ALA A 238 8.68 13.99 -7.91
N SER A 239 7.50 13.84 -8.49
CA SER A 239 7.08 14.54 -9.70
C SER A 239 6.62 15.99 -9.45
N GLY A 240 6.77 16.52 -8.22
CA GLY A 240 6.44 17.92 -7.90
C GLY A 240 4.95 18.19 -7.68
N ARG A 241 4.13 17.16 -7.42
CA ARG A 241 2.69 17.35 -7.14
C ARG A 241 2.46 17.53 -5.65
N PRO A 242 1.69 18.54 -5.21
CA PRO A 242 1.23 18.63 -3.83
C PRO A 242 0.36 17.43 -3.47
N ILE A 243 0.43 17.00 -2.20
CA ILE A 243 -0.22 15.79 -1.72
C ILE A 243 -1.27 16.15 -0.68
N ILE A 244 -2.50 15.64 -0.82
CA ILE A 244 -3.47 15.59 0.27
C ILE A 244 -3.63 14.12 0.67
N THR A 245 -3.33 13.80 1.93
CA THR A 245 -3.39 12.41 2.40
C THR A 245 -3.78 12.33 3.87
N SER A 246 -4.16 11.14 4.32
CA SER A 246 -4.55 10.95 5.72
C SER A 246 -3.36 11.12 6.68
N ASP A 247 -3.61 11.71 7.87
CA ASP A 247 -2.66 11.72 9.00
C ASP A 247 -2.57 10.32 9.63
N ILE A 248 -1.96 9.42 8.90
CA ILE A 248 -1.70 8.05 9.34
C ILE A 248 -0.27 7.65 9.00
N PRO A 249 0.32 6.70 9.74
CA PRO A 249 1.59 6.09 9.37
C PRO A 249 1.53 5.47 7.97
N GLY A 250 2.58 5.69 7.19
CA GLY A 250 2.67 5.25 5.80
C GLY A 250 2.08 6.23 4.77
N CYS A 251 1.40 7.29 5.21
CA CYS A 251 0.92 8.38 4.35
C CYS A 251 1.62 9.72 4.69
N LYS A 252 1.58 10.11 5.96
CA LYS A 252 2.06 11.42 6.42
C LYS A 252 3.55 11.67 6.22
N GLU A 253 4.33 10.61 6.13
CA GLU A 253 5.78 10.72 5.92
C GLU A 253 6.15 11.33 4.56
N ALA A 254 5.22 11.32 3.60
CA ALA A 254 5.39 11.95 2.28
C ALA A 254 5.08 13.45 2.27
N VAL A 255 4.54 14.01 3.36
CA VAL A 255 4.04 15.39 3.40
C VAL A 255 4.79 16.21 4.44
N ILE A 256 5.26 17.39 4.01
CA ILE A 256 5.63 18.49 4.92
C ILE A 256 4.44 19.44 4.94
N GLU A 257 3.71 19.43 6.06
CA GLU A 257 2.47 20.19 6.24
C GLU A 257 2.62 21.65 5.79
N SER A 258 1.63 22.15 5.04
CA SER A 258 1.59 23.50 4.48
C SER A 258 2.74 23.87 3.53
N LYS A 259 3.61 22.92 3.16
CA LYS A 259 4.69 23.13 2.17
C LYS A 259 4.56 22.24 0.95
N SER A 260 4.45 20.92 1.13
CA SER A 260 4.32 19.97 0.05
C SER A 260 2.91 19.34 -0.02
N GLY A 261 2.00 19.75 0.86
CA GLY A 261 0.63 19.27 0.90
C GLY A 261 -0.02 19.45 2.26
N TYR A 262 -1.13 18.73 2.45
CA TYR A 262 -1.96 18.79 3.65
C TYR A 262 -2.31 17.40 4.14
N LEU A 263 -2.53 17.28 5.46
CA LEU A 263 -2.98 16.07 6.11
C LEU A 263 -4.45 16.19 6.50
N CYS A 264 -5.24 15.18 6.17
CA CYS A 264 -6.63 15.09 6.58
C CYS A 264 -6.83 14.00 7.64
N GLU A 265 -7.89 14.14 8.43
CA GLU A 265 -8.29 13.10 9.38
C GLU A 265 -8.78 11.85 8.64
N ARG A 266 -8.34 10.70 9.11
CA ARG A 266 -8.79 9.42 8.59
C ARG A 266 -10.30 9.24 8.73
N LYS A 267 -10.98 8.81 7.67
CA LYS A 267 -12.44 8.57 7.63
C LYS A 267 -13.27 9.81 7.86
N ASN A 268 -12.78 10.96 7.45
CA ASN A 268 -13.46 12.24 7.63
C ASN A 268 -13.47 13.02 6.31
N SER A 269 -14.59 12.95 5.59
CA SER A 269 -14.79 13.66 4.33
C SER A 269 -14.78 15.18 4.50
N CYS A 270 -15.27 15.70 5.63
CA CYS A 270 -15.22 17.12 5.93
C CYS A 270 -13.78 17.61 6.12
N SER A 271 -12.94 16.83 6.83
CA SER A 271 -11.53 17.17 6.98
C SER A 271 -10.77 17.11 5.65
N LEU A 272 -11.17 16.21 4.75
CA LEU A 272 -10.58 16.12 3.41
C LEU A 272 -11.01 17.27 2.51
N TYR A 273 -12.25 17.76 2.67
CA TYR A 273 -12.79 18.87 1.91
C TYR A 273 -12.18 20.23 2.30
N ASN A 274 -11.99 20.49 3.63
CA ASN A 274 -11.41 21.72 4.17
C ASN A 274 -9.89 21.79 3.94
#